data_a1822d8d0dab477cbea922ba6dabe62c
#
_entry.id   a1822d8d0dab477cbea922ba6dabe62c
#
_cell.length_a   1.000
_cell.length_b   1.000
_cell.length_c   1.000
_cell.angle_alpha   90.00
_cell.angle_beta   90.00
_cell.angle_gamma   90.00
#
_symmetry.space_group_name_H-M   'P 1'
#
loop_
_entity.id
_entity.type
_entity.pdbx_description
1 polymer ?
#
loop_
_entity_poly.entity_id
_entity_poly.type
_entity_poly.pdbx_seq_one_letter_code
_entity_poly.pdbx_strand_id
1 'polypeptide(L)'
;MKKKKFTLKTFTDIKVFMLFLLEYIRYPIDRTTLIDIVSENTDEFIIDYDGCLAELCDEGHLWFDELDGERYYMISDSGRMVANELFDSLDKDFREKSLKSATKHLSLSKRGAKIRSTITEKDGGGYTVNMCLSDATGEILNASIAVSSRAEAEKIRSNFEMRPDSVYRGILFSATGRMDYIS
;
A
#
# COMPACT_ATOMS: atom_id res chain seq x y z
N MET A 1 19.00 12.01 -25.33
CA MET A 1 17.53 11.87 -25.56
C MET A 1 16.83 11.95 -24.22
N LYS A 2 15.95 12.95 -24.02
CA LYS A 2 15.09 13.00 -22.81
C LYS A 2 14.10 11.81 -22.92
N LYS A 3 14.17 10.83 -21.99
CA LYS A 3 13.14 9.80 -21.88
C LYS A 3 11.78 10.51 -21.73
N LYS A 4 10.85 10.20 -22.61
CA LYS A 4 9.48 10.74 -22.55
C LYS A 4 8.87 10.22 -21.26
N LYS A 5 8.51 11.11 -20.34
CA LYS A 5 7.87 10.74 -19.08
C LYS A 5 6.53 10.07 -19.41
N PHE A 6 6.30 8.86 -18.94
CA PHE A 6 4.99 8.22 -19.04
C PHE A 6 4.01 9.01 -18.18
N THR A 7 2.82 9.25 -18.68
CA THR A 7 1.76 9.98 -17.99
C THR A 7 0.44 9.31 -18.31
N LEU A 8 -0.43 9.18 -17.32
CA LEU A 8 -1.80 8.72 -17.49
C LEU A 8 -2.58 9.79 -18.27
N LYS A 9 -3.22 9.40 -19.39
CA LYS A 9 -3.85 10.36 -20.30
C LYS A 9 -5.33 10.11 -20.52
N THR A 10 -5.79 8.91 -20.28
CA THR A 10 -7.17 8.49 -20.54
C THR A 10 -7.81 7.97 -19.27
N PHE A 11 -9.15 8.01 -19.21
CA PHE A 11 -9.89 7.36 -18.13
C PHE A 11 -9.55 5.87 -17.98
N THR A 12 -9.27 5.20 -19.11
CA THR A 12 -8.83 3.80 -19.09
C THR A 12 -7.47 3.65 -18.40
N ASP A 13 -6.50 4.52 -18.71
CA ASP A 13 -5.19 4.48 -18.04
C ASP A 13 -5.33 4.67 -16.52
N ILE A 14 -6.24 5.54 -16.10
CA ILE A 14 -6.51 5.83 -14.69
C ILE A 14 -7.16 4.63 -14.01
N LYS A 15 -8.18 4.02 -14.64
CA LYS A 15 -8.81 2.80 -14.12
C LYS A 15 -7.80 1.66 -13.97
N VAL A 16 -6.98 1.43 -14.99
CA VAL A 16 -5.90 0.42 -14.93
C VAL A 16 -4.91 0.73 -13.81
N PHE A 17 -4.55 1.99 -13.63
CA PHE A 17 -3.65 2.40 -12.56
C PHE A 17 -4.27 2.24 -11.17
N MET A 18 -5.55 2.55 -10.99
CA MET A 18 -6.27 2.30 -9.74
C MET A 18 -6.28 0.80 -9.39
N LEU A 19 -6.58 -0.06 -10.36
CA LEU A 19 -6.54 -1.51 -10.17
C LEU A 19 -5.14 -1.99 -9.81
N PHE A 20 -4.11 -1.50 -10.50
CA PHE A 20 -2.71 -1.81 -10.20
C PHE A 20 -2.33 -1.41 -8.77
N LEU A 21 -2.71 -0.21 -8.32
CA LEU A 21 -2.44 0.25 -6.96
C LEU A 21 -3.13 -0.63 -5.93
N LEU A 22 -4.42 -0.94 -6.13
CA LEU A 22 -5.20 -1.74 -5.18
C LEU A 22 -4.72 -3.19 -5.12
N GLU A 23 -4.29 -3.78 -6.25
CA GLU A 23 -3.65 -5.09 -6.26
C GLU A 23 -2.32 -5.10 -5.48
N TYR A 24 -1.56 -4.01 -5.56
CA TYR A 24 -0.33 -3.88 -4.78
C TYR A 24 -0.60 -3.67 -3.29
N ILE A 25 -1.58 -2.82 -2.95
CA ILE A 25 -1.90 -2.42 -1.58
C ILE A 25 -2.53 -3.59 -0.80
N ARG A 26 -3.44 -4.33 -1.41
CA ARG A 26 -4.10 -5.55 -0.89
C ARG A 26 -4.86 -5.38 0.43
N TYR A 27 -5.34 -4.19 0.72
CA TYR A 27 -6.25 -3.92 1.84
C TYR A 27 -7.17 -2.74 1.49
N PRO A 28 -8.31 -2.59 2.22
CA PRO A 28 -9.22 -1.50 1.97
C PRO A 28 -8.53 -0.14 2.13
N ILE A 29 -8.70 0.73 1.15
CA ILE A 29 -8.16 2.08 1.16
C ILE A 29 -9.29 3.09 1.07
N ASP A 30 -9.23 4.13 1.89
CA ASP A 30 -10.21 5.20 1.84
C ASP A 30 -10.12 5.98 0.53
N ARG A 31 -11.29 6.52 0.11
CA ARG A 31 -11.43 7.26 -1.14
C ARG A 31 -10.40 8.38 -1.27
N THR A 32 -10.26 9.19 -0.23
CA THR A 32 -9.38 10.37 -0.24
C THR A 32 -7.94 9.99 -0.48
N THR A 33 -7.43 9.00 0.27
CA THR A 33 -6.06 8.50 0.11
C THR A 33 -5.84 7.90 -1.29
N LEU A 34 -6.79 7.13 -1.83
CA LEU A 34 -6.68 6.57 -3.18
C LEU A 34 -6.59 7.66 -4.24
N ILE A 35 -7.47 8.65 -4.17
CA ILE A 35 -7.49 9.78 -5.12
C ILE A 35 -6.20 10.61 -4.99
N ASP A 36 -5.71 10.89 -3.79
CA ASP A 36 -4.45 11.59 -3.56
C ASP A 36 -3.27 10.90 -4.27
N ILE A 37 -3.16 9.56 -4.13
CA ILE A 37 -2.12 8.78 -4.79
C ILE A 37 -2.26 8.85 -6.33
N VAL A 38 -3.48 8.69 -6.84
CA VAL A 38 -3.73 8.72 -8.28
C VAL A 38 -3.44 10.10 -8.86
N SER A 39 -3.90 11.17 -8.20
CA SER A 39 -3.72 12.56 -8.65
C SER A 39 -2.27 13.00 -8.71
N GLU A 40 -1.41 12.56 -7.79
CA GLU A 40 0.03 12.84 -7.84
C GLU A 40 0.74 12.25 -9.08
N ASN A 41 0.11 11.27 -9.71
CA ASN A 41 0.66 10.56 -10.87
C ASN A 41 -0.04 10.93 -12.18
N THR A 42 -0.94 11.91 -12.17
CA THR A 42 -1.64 12.44 -13.33
C THR A 42 -1.20 13.88 -13.60
N ASP A 43 -1.09 14.26 -14.86
CA ASP A 43 -0.72 15.64 -15.25
C ASP A 43 -1.96 16.50 -15.61
N GLU A 44 -3.19 15.96 -15.51
CA GLU A 44 -4.41 16.65 -15.90
C GLU A 44 -5.22 17.13 -14.70
N PHE A 45 -5.66 18.39 -14.76
CA PHE A 45 -6.38 19.08 -13.68
C PHE A 45 -7.88 18.72 -13.60
N ILE A 46 -8.44 18.06 -14.60
CA ILE A 46 -9.88 17.75 -14.67
C ILE A 46 -10.07 16.29 -14.99
N ILE A 47 -10.02 15.44 -13.96
CA ILE A 47 -10.32 14.02 -14.06
C ILE A 47 -11.46 13.70 -13.11
N ASP A 48 -12.48 13.03 -13.64
CA ASP A 48 -13.57 12.46 -12.84
C ASP A 48 -13.12 11.13 -12.21
N TYR A 49 -12.36 11.23 -11.11
CA TYR A 49 -11.92 10.05 -10.35
C TYR A 49 -13.09 9.27 -9.76
N ASP A 50 -14.15 9.97 -9.35
CA ASP A 50 -15.36 9.33 -8.80
C ASP A 50 -16.10 8.54 -9.88
N GLY A 51 -16.19 9.08 -11.08
CA GLY A 51 -16.72 8.36 -12.23
C GLY A 51 -15.90 7.09 -12.52
N CYS A 52 -14.57 7.17 -12.49
CA CYS A 52 -13.71 5.99 -12.65
C CYS A 52 -13.95 4.92 -11.56
N LEU A 53 -14.10 5.33 -10.31
CA LEU A 53 -14.37 4.41 -9.20
C LEU A 53 -15.76 3.79 -9.32
N ALA A 54 -16.78 4.58 -9.69
CA ALA A 54 -18.14 4.09 -9.91
C ALA A 54 -18.18 3.06 -11.03
N GLU A 55 -17.56 3.36 -12.18
CA GLU A 55 -17.48 2.42 -13.30
C GLU A 55 -16.78 1.12 -12.91
N LEU A 56 -15.66 1.18 -12.21
CA LEU A 56 -14.95 -0.01 -11.74
C LEU A 56 -15.79 -0.86 -10.75
N CYS A 57 -16.61 -0.23 -9.93
CA CYS A 57 -17.56 -0.93 -9.06
C CYS A 57 -18.71 -1.55 -9.87
N ASP A 58 -19.28 -0.82 -10.83
CA ASP A 58 -20.37 -1.30 -11.68
C ASP A 58 -19.92 -2.47 -12.58
N GLU A 59 -18.67 -2.44 -13.05
CA GLU A 59 -18.02 -3.51 -13.79
C GLU A 59 -17.63 -4.72 -12.91
N GLY A 60 -17.78 -4.61 -11.58
CA GLY A 60 -17.44 -5.65 -10.62
C GLY A 60 -15.94 -5.84 -10.38
N HIS A 61 -15.11 -4.87 -10.75
CA HIS A 61 -13.67 -4.91 -10.56
C HIS A 61 -13.24 -4.37 -9.20
N LEU A 62 -14.05 -3.51 -8.59
CA LEU A 62 -13.88 -3.05 -7.22
C LEU A 62 -15.11 -3.34 -6.39
N TRP A 63 -14.89 -3.48 -5.10
CA TRP A 63 -15.91 -3.41 -4.07
C TRP A 63 -15.63 -2.19 -3.19
N PHE A 64 -16.66 -1.67 -2.58
CA PHE A 64 -16.50 -0.69 -1.51
C PHE A 64 -17.35 -1.07 -0.31
N ASP A 65 -16.89 -0.66 0.85
CA ASP A 65 -17.65 -0.68 2.09
C ASP A 65 -17.70 0.74 2.65
N GLU A 66 -18.69 1.04 3.44
CA GLU A 66 -18.87 2.36 4.04
C GLU A 66 -18.77 2.24 5.56
N LEU A 67 -17.78 2.93 6.13
CA LEU A 67 -17.55 2.98 7.57
C LEU A 67 -17.45 4.44 8.00
N ASP A 68 -18.30 4.84 8.96
CA ASP A 68 -18.34 6.21 9.51
C ASP A 68 -18.52 7.31 8.45
N GLY A 69 -19.25 7.01 7.34
CA GLY A 69 -19.49 7.93 6.24
C GLY A 69 -18.34 8.06 5.24
N GLU A 70 -17.29 7.27 5.39
CA GLU A 70 -16.15 7.16 4.48
C GLU A 70 -16.22 5.86 3.68
N ARG A 71 -15.94 5.92 2.37
CA ARG A 71 -15.89 4.74 1.51
C ARG A 71 -14.47 4.19 1.42
N TYR A 72 -14.38 2.89 1.62
CA TYR A 72 -13.15 2.10 1.52
C TYR A 72 -13.25 1.15 0.34
N TYR A 73 -12.32 1.26 -0.59
CA TYR A 73 -12.31 0.47 -1.82
C TYR A 73 -11.35 -0.71 -1.72
N MET A 74 -11.76 -1.83 -2.29
CA MET A 74 -10.96 -3.06 -2.40
C MET A 74 -11.04 -3.61 -3.82
N ILE A 75 -9.97 -4.25 -4.27
CA ILE A 75 -9.97 -4.94 -5.54
C ILE A 75 -10.69 -6.30 -5.41
N SER A 76 -11.56 -6.62 -6.38
CA SER A 76 -12.20 -7.93 -6.50
C SER A 76 -11.28 -8.94 -7.20
N ASP A 77 -11.67 -10.22 -7.22
CA ASP A 77 -10.94 -11.23 -7.99
C ASP A 77 -10.96 -10.92 -9.50
N SER A 78 -12.06 -10.41 -10.02
CA SER A 78 -12.16 -9.93 -11.40
C SER A 78 -11.22 -8.75 -11.65
N GLY A 79 -11.18 -7.79 -10.74
CA GLY A 79 -10.25 -6.65 -10.83
C GLY A 79 -8.79 -7.08 -10.80
N ARG A 80 -8.43 -8.07 -9.97
CA ARG A 80 -7.07 -8.65 -9.93
C ARG A 80 -6.66 -9.28 -11.25
N MET A 81 -7.58 -10.01 -11.88
CA MET A 81 -7.32 -10.59 -13.21
C MET A 81 -7.01 -9.50 -14.22
N VAL A 82 -7.82 -8.45 -14.28
CA VAL A 82 -7.63 -7.30 -15.17
C VAL A 82 -6.32 -6.56 -14.85
N ALA A 83 -6.03 -6.30 -13.57
CA ALA A 83 -4.79 -5.65 -13.15
C ALA A 83 -3.54 -6.43 -13.59
N ASN A 84 -3.57 -7.76 -13.48
CA ASN A 84 -2.45 -8.62 -13.90
C ASN A 84 -2.33 -8.70 -15.41
N GLU A 85 -3.44 -8.77 -16.15
CA GLU A 85 -3.45 -8.82 -17.62
C GLU A 85 -2.91 -7.52 -18.23
N LEU A 86 -3.29 -6.37 -17.65
CA LEU A 86 -2.91 -5.04 -18.11
C LEU A 86 -1.65 -4.49 -17.42
N PHE A 87 -0.97 -5.29 -16.60
CA PHE A 87 0.21 -4.88 -15.84
C PHE A 87 1.29 -4.20 -16.70
N ASP A 88 1.58 -4.76 -17.87
CA ASP A 88 2.62 -4.26 -18.77
C ASP A 88 2.17 -3.07 -19.64
N SER A 89 0.90 -2.68 -19.58
CA SER A 89 0.42 -1.45 -20.23
C SER A 89 0.93 -0.19 -19.54
N LEU A 90 1.25 -0.29 -18.24
CA LEU A 90 1.87 0.77 -17.47
C LEU A 90 3.41 0.66 -17.56
N ASP A 91 4.07 1.76 -17.91
CA ASP A 91 5.54 1.81 -17.98
C ASP A 91 6.20 1.40 -16.65
N LYS A 92 7.29 0.64 -16.71
CA LYS A 92 7.98 0.10 -15.53
C LYS A 92 8.48 1.19 -14.59
N ASP A 93 9.15 2.23 -15.12
CA ASP A 93 9.69 3.34 -14.31
C ASP A 93 8.53 4.11 -13.63
N PHE A 94 7.38 4.22 -14.32
CA PHE A 94 6.15 4.81 -13.78
C PHE A 94 5.60 3.97 -12.62
N ARG A 95 5.45 2.66 -12.79
CA ARG A 95 4.97 1.74 -11.73
C ARG A 95 5.83 1.84 -10.46
N GLU A 96 7.16 1.74 -10.61
CA GLU A 96 8.08 1.82 -9.46
C GLU A 96 7.99 3.16 -8.73
N LYS A 97 7.89 4.27 -9.48
CA LYS A 97 7.76 5.60 -8.91
C LYS A 97 6.42 5.78 -8.19
N SER A 98 5.34 5.32 -8.79
CA SER A 98 3.99 5.42 -8.23
C SER A 98 3.84 4.62 -6.94
N LEU A 99 4.46 3.42 -6.86
CA LEU A 99 4.46 2.64 -5.63
C LEU A 99 5.23 3.31 -4.50
N LYS A 100 6.32 4.01 -4.80
CA LYS A 100 7.04 4.82 -3.81
C LYS A 100 6.18 5.99 -3.31
N SER A 101 5.44 6.65 -4.19
CA SER A 101 4.48 7.69 -3.83
C SER A 101 3.34 7.12 -2.98
N ALA A 102 2.73 6.01 -3.42
CA ALA A 102 1.68 5.32 -2.68
C ALA A 102 2.14 4.97 -1.25
N THR A 103 3.35 4.44 -1.10
CA THR A 103 3.91 4.11 0.22
C THR A 103 3.96 5.33 1.16
N LYS A 104 4.22 6.54 0.65
CA LYS A 104 4.19 7.76 1.46
C LYS A 104 2.79 8.13 1.94
N HIS A 105 1.78 7.96 1.08
CA HIS A 105 0.39 8.25 1.43
C HIS A 105 -0.21 7.22 2.39
N LEU A 106 0.19 5.97 2.20
CA LEU A 106 -0.27 4.84 3.01
C LEU A 106 0.48 4.72 4.33
N SER A 107 1.63 5.41 4.45
CA SER A 107 2.39 5.36 5.70
C SER A 107 1.58 5.99 6.83
N LEU A 108 1.60 5.34 7.97
CA LEU A 108 1.06 5.82 9.25
C LEU A 108 1.57 7.21 9.64
N SER A 109 2.58 7.76 8.93
CA SER A 109 3.07 9.11 9.12
C SER A 109 1.98 10.18 8.87
N LYS A 110 0.99 9.93 8.00
CA LYS A 110 -0.20 10.80 7.85
C LYS A 110 -1.06 10.84 9.12
N ARG A 111 -1.04 9.79 9.94
CA ARG A 111 -1.72 9.72 11.24
C ARG A 111 -0.84 10.23 12.40
N GLY A 112 0.29 10.87 12.09
CA GLY A 112 1.29 11.24 13.09
C GLY A 112 2.00 10.03 13.70
N ALA A 113 1.90 8.86 13.06
CA ALA A 113 2.54 7.66 13.55
C ALA A 113 4.05 7.77 13.41
N LYS A 114 4.75 7.38 14.46
CA LYS A 114 6.20 7.27 14.51
C LYS A 114 6.60 5.83 14.34
N ILE A 115 7.43 5.58 13.35
CA ILE A 115 8.02 4.26 13.08
C ILE A 115 9.44 4.29 13.63
N ARG A 116 9.78 3.29 14.43
CA ARG A 116 11.13 3.09 14.96
C ARG A 116 11.51 1.63 14.79
N SER A 117 12.68 1.38 14.23
CA SER A 117 13.24 0.04 14.16
C SER A 117 14.72 0.03 14.49
N THR A 118 15.18 -1.03 15.13
CA THR A 118 16.59 -1.23 15.48
C THR A 118 17.00 -2.67 15.27
N ILE A 119 18.27 -2.88 14.92
CA ILE A 119 18.88 -4.21 14.85
C ILE A 119 19.92 -4.28 15.98
N THR A 120 19.82 -5.31 16.81
CA THR A 120 20.76 -5.57 17.90
C THR A 120 21.42 -6.93 17.66
N GLU A 121 22.74 -6.98 17.74
CA GLU A 121 23.49 -8.23 17.72
C GLU A 121 23.37 -8.93 19.07
N LYS A 122 23.24 -10.25 19.07
CA LYS A 122 23.11 -11.06 20.27
C LYS A 122 24.45 -11.61 20.75
N ASP A 123 24.63 -11.63 22.05
CA ASP A 123 25.73 -12.37 22.68
C ASP A 123 25.60 -13.87 22.39
N GLY A 124 26.38 -14.44 21.55
CA GLY A 124 26.27 -15.84 21.11
C GLY A 124 25.83 -16.02 19.65
N GLY A 125 25.70 -14.92 18.93
CA GLY A 125 25.43 -14.90 17.49
C GLY A 125 23.98 -14.70 17.15
N GLY A 126 23.75 -14.17 15.92
CA GLY A 126 22.44 -13.79 15.43
C GLY A 126 22.05 -12.35 15.79
N TYR A 127 20.88 -11.95 15.37
CA TYR A 127 20.39 -10.57 15.45
C TYR A 127 18.96 -10.54 15.97
N THR A 128 18.60 -9.44 16.63
CA THR A 128 17.20 -9.14 16.98
C THR A 128 16.81 -7.86 16.26
N VAL A 129 15.70 -7.92 15.52
CA VAL A 129 15.06 -6.75 14.93
C VAL A 129 13.93 -6.31 15.85
N ASN A 130 14.03 -5.12 16.40
CA ASN A 130 12.97 -4.52 17.20
C ASN A 130 12.19 -3.54 16.31
N MET A 131 10.87 -3.65 16.32
CA MET A 131 9.95 -2.84 15.52
C MET A 131 8.93 -2.21 16.45
N CYS A 132 8.84 -0.88 16.41
CA CYS A 132 7.88 -0.13 17.20
C CYS A 132 7.10 0.83 16.29
N LEU A 133 5.80 0.83 16.45
CA LEU A 133 4.86 1.71 15.81
C LEU A 133 4.03 2.40 16.87
N SER A 134 4.01 3.72 16.89
CA SER A 134 3.25 4.52 17.87
C SER A 134 2.60 5.70 17.17
N ASP A 135 1.48 6.17 17.71
CA ASP A 135 0.82 7.42 17.30
C ASP A 135 0.54 8.33 18.51
N ALA A 136 -0.33 9.33 18.33
CA ALA A 136 -0.69 10.25 19.39
C ALA A 136 -1.44 9.57 20.56
N THR A 137 -2.01 8.38 20.35
CA THR A 137 -2.74 7.61 21.38
C THR A 137 -1.85 6.64 22.14
N GLY A 138 -0.61 6.38 21.65
CA GLY A 138 0.37 5.52 22.29
C GLY A 138 1.02 4.52 21.37
N GLU A 139 1.48 3.41 21.95
CA GLU A 139 2.14 2.34 21.21
C GLU A 139 1.10 1.41 20.56
N ILE A 140 1.18 1.27 19.22
CA ILE A 140 0.28 0.45 18.41
C ILE A 140 0.84 -0.95 18.24
N LEU A 141 2.16 -1.05 18.00
CA LEU A 141 2.90 -2.29 17.82
C LEU A 141 4.26 -2.19 18.46
N ASN A 142 4.61 -3.24 19.21
CA ASN A 142 5.97 -3.48 19.68
C ASN A 142 6.29 -4.96 19.48
N ALA A 143 7.22 -5.23 18.57
CA ALA A 143 7.57 -6.60 18.20
C ALA A 143 9.07 -6.77 18.07
N SER A 144 9.58 -7.94 18.47
CA SER A 144 10.97 -8.32 18.34
C SER A 144 11.09 -9.65 17.62
N ILE A 145 11.89 -9.69 16.56
CA ILE A 145 12.13 -10.89 15.76
C ILE A 145 13.61 -11.25 15.83
N ALA A 146 13.88 -12.48 16.25
CA ALA A 146 15.22 -13.03 16.25
C ALA A 146 15.51 -13.72 14.92
N VAL A 147 16.68 -13.44 14.32
CA VAL A 147 17.14 -14.00 13.06
C VAL A 147 18.61 -14.40 13.14
N SER A 148 19.04 -15.28 12.24
CA SER A 148 20.40 -15.82 12.25
C SER A 148 21.42 -14.97 11.48
N SER A 149 20.97 -14.14 10.54
CA SER A 149 21.86 -13.35 9.68
C SER A 149 21.52 -11.86 9.68
N ARG A 150 22.55 -11.03 9.49
CA ARG A 150 22.40 -9.60 9.36
C ARG A 150 21.59 -9.21 8.11
N ALA A 151 21.77 -9.93 7.01
CA ALA A 151 21.04 -9.68 5.78
C ALA A 151 19.53 -9.87 5.95
N GLU A 152 19.14 -10.90 6.71
CA GLU A 152 17.73 -11.15 7.05
C GLU A 152 17.18 -10.05 7.98
N ALA A 153 17.96 -9.65 8.98
CA ALA A 153 17.59 -8.56 9.87
C ALA A 153 17.37 -7.24 9.12
N GLU A 154 18.27 -6.88 8.21
CA GLU A 154 18.13 -5.68 7.36
C GLU A 154 16.89 -5.75 6.44
N LYS A 155 16.60 -6.94 5.89
CA LYS A 155 15.41 -7.15 5.06
C LYS A 155 14.11 -6.95 5.86
N ILE A 156 14.04 -7.50 7.08
CA ILE A 156 12.88 -7.32 7.97
C ILE A 156 12.72 -5.85 8.34
N ARG A 157 13.81 -5.19 8.76
CA ARG A 157 13.80 -3.76 9.08
C ARG A 157 13.30 -2.92 7.92
N SER A 158 13.88 -3.10 6.73
CA SER A 158 13.52 -2.37 5.53
C SER A 158 12.06 -2.59 5.14
N ASN A 159 11.55 -3.82 5.22
CA ASN A 159 10.15 -4.11 4.95
C ASN A 159 9.22 -3.42 5.95
N PHE A 160 9.56 -3.40 7.22
CA PHE A 160 8.77 -2.72 8.23
C PHE A 160 8.75 -1.20 8.02
N GLU A 161 9.92 -0.59 7.75
CA GLU A 161 10.02 0.85 7.49
C GLU A 161 9.27 1.27 6.22
N MET A 162 9.28 0.43 5.17
CA MET A 162 8.59 0.71 3.93
C MET A 162 7.09 0.40 3.96
N ARG A 163 6.66 -0.59 4.76
CA ARG A 163 5.28 -1.10 4.77
C ARG A 163 4.80 -1.41 6.19
N PRO A 164 4.83 -0.46 7.11
CA PRO A 164 4.49 -0.71 8.52
C PRO A 164 3.04 -1.19 8.69
N ASP A 165 2.11 -0.64 7.91
CA ASP A 165 0.70 -1.06 7.90
C ASP A 165 0.54 -2.53 7.48
N SER A 166 1.21 -2.94 6.41
CA SER A 166 1.13 -4.32 5.92
C SER A 166 1.70 -5.31 6.95
N VAL A 167 2.80 -4.94 7.62
CA VAL A 167 3.37 -5.77 8.67
C VAL A 167 2.44 -5.85 9.87
N TYR A 168 1.89 -4.72 10.32
CA TYR A 168 0.94 -4.68 11.44
C TYR A 168 -0.32 -5.51 11.16
N ARG A 169 -0.94 -5.33 10.00
CA ARG A 169 -2.13 -6.09 9.58
C ARG A 169 -1.84 -7.59 9.42
N GLY A 170 -0.66 -7.94 8.86
CA GLY A 170 -0.22 -9.33 8.78
C GLY A 170 -0.08 -9.99 10.15
N ILE A 171 0.42 -9.27 11.15
CA ILE A 171 0.49 -9.73 12.54
C ILE A 171 -0.92 -9.91 13.11
N LEU A 172 -1.82 -8.92 12.93
CA LEU A 172 -3.20 -9.02 13.39
C LEU A 172 -3.93 -10.20 12.76
N PHE A 173 -3.79 -10.40 11.44
CA PHE A 173 -4.34 -11.58 10.76
C PHE A 173 -3.80 -12.88 11.37
N SER A 174 -2.48 -12.99 11.52
CA SER A 174 -1.86 -14.20 12.06
C SER A 174 -2.29 -14.49 13.51
N ALA A 175 -2.53 -13.44 14.30
CA ALA A 175 -2.96 -13.56 15.69
C ALA A 175 -4.45 -13.85 15.85
N THR A 176 -5.31 -13.38 14.93
CA THR A 176 -6.77 -13.43 15.08
C THR A 176 -7.45 -14.40 14.10
N GLY A 177 -6.78 -14.76 12.99
CA GLY A 177 -7.36 -15.53 11.89
C GLY A 177 -8.42 -14.77 11.08
N ARG A 178 -8.60 -13.45 11.34
CA ARG A 178 -9.63 -12.64 10.67
C ARG A 178 -9.12 -12.12 9.34
N MET A 179 -9.84 -12.47 8.27
CA MET A 179 -9.49 -12.08 6.89
C MET A 179 -9.63 -10.57 6.61
N ASP A 180 -10.45 -9.86 7.39
CA ASP A 180 -10.67 -8.43 7.30
C ASP A 180 -9.40 -7.57 7.53
N TYR A 181 -8.32 -8.17 8.03
CA TYR A 181 -7.03 -7.49 8.18
C TYR A 181 -6.12 -7.61 6.95
N ILE A 182 -6.36 -8.56 6.05
CA ILE A 182 -5.51 -8.80 4.86
C ILE A 182 -6.31 -8.80 3.54
N SER A 183 -7.61 -8.61 3.64
CA SER A 183 -8.51 -8.50 2.48
C SER A 183 -8.42 -7.12 1.89
#